data_f4a1b9123e13a6fe45e09dcaa1be23d0
#
_entry.id   f4a1b9123e13a6fe45e09dcaa1be23d0
#
_cell.length_a   1.000
_cell.length_b   1.000
_cell.length_c   1.000
_cell.angle_alpha   90.00
_cell.angle_beta   90.00
_cell.angle_gamma   90.00
#
_symmetry.space_group_name_H-M   'P 1'
#
loop_
_entity.id
_entity.type
_entity.pdbx_description
1 polymer ?
#
loop_
_entity_poly.entity_id
_entity_poly.type
_entity_poly.pdbx_seq_one_letter_code
_entity_poly.pdbx_strand_id
1 'polypeptide(L)'
;MGILIPLFLIILSCLIIWRACYGFETSSQYLGRYLSDGVRGATINAISSSVPELFTTIFFLLYLKDTEGFSGGIGTTAGSAIFNGMIIPALVILTVIYFRNKKNISISKRVILRDGIALIIAELILIFVISGNALYWWHGAVLMLTYLVYLFYMFYRMEKVKKEDIDYSQFENENENRIQENKSLIQSIVTIDLENIVLGTNRINKENSSVLLLLSTAIIGLSCLILVSACEMIGNDLYYLPYIGEVYGLDIPILFIAVILASAATSVPDTVISIRDAKIGNYNDAIANALGSNIFDICFALGLPLFFYCIFYGPIYMDPETIKFSSELRILLLIFTVFSFLIFYIGKSMGKIKAYLLLTLYLLFTIYIISISIGLSWAQSISEFLEKIYLFIN
;
A
#
# COMPACT_ATOMS: atom_id res chain seq x y z
N MET A 1 21.71 -15.29 -13.59
CA MET A 1 22.09 -14.63 -12.33
C MET A 1 21.49 -13.22 -12.22
N GLY A 2 21.37 -12.47 -13.30
CA GLY A 2 20.93 -11.08 -13.30
C GLY A 2 19.57 -10.81 -12.66
N ILE A 3 18.59 -11.67 -12.79
CA ILE A 3 17.25 -11.50 -12.19
C ILE A 3 17.16 -12.14 -10.80
N LEU A 4 17.96 -13.17 -10.52
CA LEU A 4 17.83 -13.94 -9.27
C LEU A 4 18.23 -13.13 -8.04
N ILE A 5 19.30 -12.30 -8.14
CA ILE A 5 19.76 -11.48 -7.02
C ILE A 5 18.75 -10.39 -6.67
N PRO A 6 18.26 -9.57 -7.61
CA PRO A 6 17.23 -8.61 -7.33
C PRO A 6 15.93 -9.24 -6.78
N LEU A 7 15.47 -10.37 -7.34
CA LEU A 7 14.31 -11.08 -6.80
C LEU A 7 14.53 -11.57 -5.38
N PHE A 8 15.72 -12.07 -5.06
CA PHE A 8 16.08 -12.42 -3.69
C PHE A 8 16.03 -11.20 -2.76
N LEU A 9 16.55 -10.04 -3.19
CA LEU A 9 16.50 -8.80 -2.43
C LEU A 9 15.07 -8.31 -2.22
N ILE A 10 14.19 -8.42 -3.22
CA ILE A 10 12.77 -8.11 -3.08
C ILE A 10 12.11 -9.02 -2.04
N ILE A 11 12.32 -10.34 -2.13
CA ILE A 11 11.76 -11.29 -1.16
C ILE A 11 12.29 -11.00 0.26
N LEU A 12 13.58 -10.72 0.39
CA LEU A 12 14.19 -10.36 1.66
C LEU A 12 13.58 -9.07 2.23
N SER A 13 13.42 -8.04 1.39
CA SER A 13 12.76 -6.79 1.78
C SER A 13 11.32 -7.03 2.23
N CYS A 14 10.53 -7.84 1.51
CA CYS A 14 9.19 -8.24 1.91
C CYS A 14 9.17 -8.91 3.29
N LEU A 15 10.09 -9.82 3.56
CA LEU A 15 10.19 -10.53 4.85
C LEU A 15 10.54 -9.56 5.98
N ILE A 16 11.47 -8.64 5.76
CA ILE A 16 11.87 -7.65 6.78
C ILE A 16 10.71 -6.67 7.03
N ILE A 17 10.07 -6.15 5.98
CA ILE A 17 8.90 -5.28 6.07
C ILE A 17 7.78 -5.99 6.85
N TRP A 18 7.46 -7.23 6.47
CA TRP A 18 6.46 -8.03 7.16
C TRP A 18 6.74 -8.17 8.65
N ARG A 19 7.98 -8.49 9.03
CA ARG A 19 8.35 -8.66 10.46
C ARG A 19 8.33 -7.32 11.22
N ALA A 20 8.84 -6.26 10.62
CA ALA A 20 8.85 -4.93 11.23
C ALA A 20 7.42 -4.35 11.39
N CYS A 21 6.50 -4.75 10.50
CA CYS A 21 5.11 -4.35 10.50
C CYS A 21 4.37 -4.72 11.80
N TYR A 22 4.69 -5.85 12.43
CA TYR A 22 4.07 -6.23 13.71
C TYR A 22 4.33 -5.19 14.81
N GLY A 23 5.58 -4.77 14.98
CA GLY A 23 5.91 -3.73 15.95
C GLY A 23 5.26 -2.37 15.62
N PHE A 24 5.18 -2.05 14.33
CA PHE A 24 4.50 -0.85 13.88
C PHE A 24 2.99 -0.92 14.19
N GLU A 25 2.35 -2.03 13.87
CA GLU A 25 0.93 -2.28 14.12
C GLU A 25 0.59 -2.18 15.61
N THR A 26 1.31 -2.91 16.47
CA THR A 26 1.09 -2.90 17.92
C THR A 26 1.21 -1.49 18.50
N SER A 27 2.19 -0.71 18.02
CA SER A 27 2.37 0.69 18.44
C SER A 27 1.22 1.58 17.97
N SER A 28 0.84 1.49 16.72
CA SER A 28 -0.22 2.32 16.12
C SER A 28 -1.59 1.98 16.70
N GLN A 29 -1.89 0.73 16.95
CA GLN A 29 -3.12 0.31 17.63
C GLN A 29 -3.20 0.84 19.06
N TYR A 30 -2.10 0.79 19.81
CA TYR A 30 -2.05 1.38 21.15
C TYR A 30 -2.28 2.89 21.11
N LEU A 31 -1.67 3.60 20.18
CA LEU A 31 -1.86 5.05 20.00
C LEU A 31 -3.28 5.38 19.51
N GLY A 32 -3.84 4.57 18.61
CA GLY A 32 -5.18 4.72 18.04
C GLY A 32 -6.33 4.12 18.85
N ARG A 33 -6.10 3.63 20.08
CA ARG A 33 -7.08 2.90 20.91
C ARG A 33 -8.36 3.66 21.25
N TYR A 34 -8.35 4.98 21.05
CA TYR A 34 -9.54 5.85 21.30
C TYR A 34 -10.39 6.07 20.05
N LEU A 35 -10.02 5.48 18.90
CA LEU A 35 -10.77 5.60 17.67
C LEU A 35 -11.84 4.50 17.56
N SER A 36 -12.98 4.84 16.97
CA SER A 36 -14.07 3.87 16.72
C SER A 36 -13.73 2.94 15.56
N ASP A 37 -14.36 1.75 15.54
CA ASP A 37 -14.22 0.77 14.47
C ASP A 37 -14.51 1.37 13.10
N GLY A 38 -13.76 0.96 12.09
CA GLY A 38 -13.80 1.48 10.73
C GLY A 38 -13.18 2.87 10.57
N VAL A 39 -13.07 3.71 11.63
CA VAL A 39 -12.26 4.92 11.62
C VAL A 39 -10.82 4.56 11.91
N ARG A 40 -10.57 3.70 12.89
CA ARG A 40 -9.24 3.19 13.20
C ARG A 40 -8.62 2.50 11.98
N GLY A 41 -9.35 1.60 11.31
CA GLY A 41 -8.91 0.93 10.08
C GLY A 41 -8.55 1.91 8.97
N ALA A 42 -9.45 2.86 8.66
CA ALA A 42 -9.27 3.81 7.57
C ALA A 42 -8.29 4.98 7.87
N THR A 43 -7.78 5.09 9.09
CA THR A 43 -6.83 6.14 9.49
C THR A 43 -5.54 5.56 10.04
N ILE A 44 -5.50 5.22 11.33
CA ILE A 44 -4.25 4.79 12.00
C ILE A 44 -3.69 3.50 11.35
N ASN A 45 -4.53 2.48 11.12
CA ASN A 45 -4.05 1.26 10.48
C ASN A 45 -3.60 1.53 9.05
N ALA A 46 -4.40 2.26 8.27
CA ALA A 46 -4.08 2.62 6.89
C ALA A 46 -2.78 3.44 6.77
N ILE A 47 -2.60 4.49 7.59
CA ILE A 47 -1.35 5.25 7.61
C ILE A 47 -0.17 4.35 7.98
N SER A 48 -0.37 3.49 8.99
CA SER A 48 0.67 2.61 9.52
C SER A 48 1.15 1.60 8.49
N SER A 49 0.23 1.00 7.76
CA SER A 49 0.53 -0.02 6.76
C SER A 49 1.09 0.55 5.46
N SER A 50 0.77 1.81 5.14
CA SER A 50 1.22 2.49 3.92
C SER A 50 2.52 3.30 4.07
N VAL A 51 3.21 3.17 5.20
CA VAL A 51 4.56 3.76 5.37
C VAL A 51 5.56 3.24 4.32
N PRO A 52 5.55 1.94 3.92
CA PRO A 52 6.42 1.45 2.86
C PRO A 52 6.19 2.16 1.52
N GLU A 53 4.94 2.42 1.13
CA GLU A 53 4.59 3.15 -0.10
C GLU A 53 5.19 4.55 -0.09
N LEU A 54 5.07 5.24 1.04
CA LEU A 54 5.65 6.57 1.22
C LEU A 54 7.18 6.56 1.06
N PHE A 55 7.88 5.64 1.75
CA PHE A 55 9.33 5.54 1.63
C PHE A 55 9.77 5.12 0.24
N THR A 56 9.08 4.17 -0.37
CA THR A 56 9.39 3.70 -1.73
C THR A 56 9.25 4.84 -2.73
N THR A 57 8.19 5.63 -2.63
CA THR A 57 7.96 6.82 -3.47
C THR A 57 9.06 7.88 -3.26
N ILE A 58 9.44 8.13 -2.00
CA ILE A 58 10.56 9.04 -1.68
C ILE A 58 11.87 8.55 -2.31
N PHE A 59 12.16 7.24 -2.22
CA PHE A 59 13.42 6.69 -2.73
C PHE A 59 13.46 6.63 -4.24
N PHE A 60 12.36 6.30 -4.92
CA PHE A 60 12.29 6.43 -6.38
C PHE A 60 12.63 7.85 -6.82
N LEU A 61 12.07 8.86 -6.16
CA LEU A 61 12.26 10.25 -6.56
C LEU A 61 13.61 10.83 -6.14
N LEU A 62 14.03 10.63 -4.87
CA LEU A 62 15.22 11.30 -4.31
C LEU A 62 16.49 10.47 -4.46
N TYR A 63 16.42 9.15 -4.33
CA TYR A 63 17.60 8.26 -4.38
C TYR A 63 17.94 7.84 -5.79
N LEU A 64 16.96 7.30 -6.54
CA LEU A 64 17.18 6.93 -7.94
C LEU A 64 17.16 8.12 -8.89
N LYS A 65 16.71 9.28 -8.41
CA LYS A 65 16.51 10.48 -9.23
C LYS A 65 15.65 10.16 -10.46
N ASP A 66 14.55 9.43 -10.23
CA ASP A 66 13.55 9.09 -11.24
C ASP A 66 12.92 10.39 -11.78
N THR A 67 13.68 11.07 -12.60
CA THR A 67 13.29 12.30 -13.29
C THR A 67 12.41 12.03 -14.51
N GLU A 68 12.25 10.76 -14.89
CA GLU A 68 11.35 10.32 -15.96
C GLU A 68 9.88 10.35 -15.49
N GLY A 69 9.51 11.48 -14.90
CA GLY A 69 8.14 11.78 -14.55
C GLY A 69 7.63 11.14 -13.27
N PHE A 70 8.52 10.72 -12.35
CA PHE A 70 8.12 10.11 -11.10
C PHE A 70 7.37 8.77 -11.32
N SER A 71 7.81 8.05 -12.35
CA SER A 71 7.16 6.84 -12.86
C SER A 71 7.13 5.70 -11.85
N GLY A 72 8.23 5.46 -11.14
CA GLY A 72 8.31 4.45 -10.09
C GLY A 72 7.37 4.74 -8.91
N GLY A 73 7.25 5.99 -8.50
CA GLY A 73 6.33 6.42 -7.46
C GLY A 73 4.86 6.24 -7.86
N ILE A 74 4.48 6.70 -9.06
CA ILE A 74 3.13 6.50 -9.62
C ILE A 74 2.83 5.01 -9.77
N GLY A 75 3.79 4.23 -10.29
CA GLY A 75 3.65 2.79 -10.47
C GLY A 75 3.39 2.07 -9.14
N THR A 76 4.19 2.37 -8.11
CA THR A 76 4.04 1.74 -6.78
C THR A 76 2.70 2.07 -6.15
N THR A 77 2.32 3.35 -6.09
CA THR A 77 1.08 3.77 -5.41
C THR A 77 -0.17 3.31 -6.13
N ALA A 78 -0.22 3.40 -7.47
CA ALA A 78 -1.36 2.90 -8.23
C ALA A 78 -1.43 1.37 -8.22
N GLY A 79 -0.29 0.69 -8.32
CA GLY A 79 -0.23 -0.77 -8.21
C GLY A 79 -0.66 -1.27 -6.82
N SER A 80 -0.22 -0.60 -5.73
CA SER A 80 -0.66 -0.88 -4.36
C SER A 80 -2.16 -0.67 -4.23
N ALA A 81 -2.72 0.43 -4.76
CA ALA A 81 -4.16 0.69 -4.68
C ALA A 81 -4.99 -0.38 -5.42
N ILE A 82 -4.52 -0.88 -6.56
CA ILE A 82 -5.14 -1.99 -7.28
C ILE A 82 -5.04 -3.30 -6.47
N PHE A 83 -3.87 -3.59 -5.90
CA PHE A 83 -3.64 -4.75 -5.05
C PHE A 83 -4.54 -4.71 -3.81
N ASN A 84 -4.53 -3.60 -3.08
CA ASN A 84 -5.30 -3.40 -1.86
C ASN A 84 -6.81 -3.42 -2.12
N GLY A 85 -7.26 -2.91 -3.28
CA GLY A 85 -8.67 -2.92 -3.68
C GLY A 85 -9.22 -4.30 -4.06
N MET A 86 -8.36 -5.28 -4.38
CA MET A 86 -8.77 -6.59 -4.89
C MET A 86 -8.22 -7.76 -4.07
N ILE A 87 -6.89 -7.84 -3.90
CA ILE A 87 -6.25 -8.98 -3.24
C ILE A 87 -6.59 -9.00 -1.76
N ILE A 88 -6.44 -7.87 -1.07
CA ILE A 88 -6.68 -7.82 0.38
C ILE A 88 -8.12 -8.18 0.74
N PRO A 89 -9.18 -7.60 0.15
CA PRO A 89 -10.54 -8.00 0.45
C PRO A 89 -10.83 -9.46 0.10
N ALA A 90 -10.25 -9.99 -0.98
CA ALA A 90 -10.39 -11.40 -1.32
C ALA A 90 -9.78 -12.29 -0.23
N LEU A 91 -8.56 -11.97 0.23
CA LEU A 91 -7.90 -12.70 1.31
C LEU A 91 -8.64 -12.58 2.64
N VAL A 92 -9.17 -11.40 2.99
CA VAL A 92 -10.04 -11.19 4.15
C VAL A 92 -11.25 -12.12 4.11
N ILE A 93 -11.98 -12.15 2.99
CA ILE A 93 -13.15 -13.04 2.82
C ILE A 93 -12.74 -14.50 2.96
N LEU A 94 -11.68 -14.95 2.28
CA LEU A 94 -11.22 -16.33 2.32
C LEU A 94 -10.72 -16.73 3.71
N THR A 95 -10.01 -15.84 4.39
CA THR A 95 -9.56 -16.06 5.78
C THR A 95 -10.74 -16.32 6.71
N VAL A 96 -11.78 -15.51 6.65
CA VAL A 96 -12.96 -15.71 7.51
C VAL A 96 -13.67 -17.02 7.17
N ILE A 97 -13.80 -17.34 5.89
CA ILE A 97 -14.47 -18.58 5.46
C ILE A 97 -13.70 -19.82 5.93
N TYR A 98 -12.37 -19.84 5.79
CA TYR A 98 -11.57 -21.02 6.10
C TYR A 98 -11.14 -21.12 7.56
N PHE A 99 -10.82 -19.98 8.22
CA PHE A 99 -10.37 -19.99 9.62
C PHE A 99 -11.52 -19.88 10.62
N ARG A 100 -12.57 -19.11 10.31
CA ARG A 100 -13.70 -18.93 11.22
C ARG A 100 -14.90 -19.80 10.85
N ASN A 101 -14.81 -20.64 9.83
CA ASN A 101 -15.88 -21.50 9.34
C ASN A 101 -17.20 -20.77 9.07
N LYS A 102 -17.15 -19.49 8.68
CA LYS A 102 -18.33 -18.69 8.29
C LYS A 102 -18.51 -18.75 6.78
N LYS A 103 -19.73 -18.96 6.31
CA LYS A 103 -20.03 -18.98 4.86
C LYS A 103 -19.86 -17.62 4.20
N ASN A 104 -20.16 -16.54 4.93
CA ASN A 104 -20.12 -15.17 4.42
C ASN A 104 -19.69 -14.21 5.54
N ILE A 105 -19.18 -13.05 5.15
CA ILE A 105 -18.94 -11.92 6.05
C ILE A 105 -19.93 -10.80 5.75
N SER A 106 -20.32 -10.07 6.79
CA SER A 106 -21.13 -8.86 6.67
C SER A 106 -20.25 -7.65 7.00
N ILE A 107 -20.20 -6.71 6.08
CA ILE A 107 -19.47 -5.44 6.22
C ILE A 107 -20.51 -4.32 6.21
N SER A 108 -20.30 -3.31 7.03
CA SER A 108 -21.16 -2.14 7.08
C SER A 108 -21.20 -1.41 5.73
N LYS A 109 -22.40 -1.28 5.15
CA LYS A 109 -22.56 -0.49 3.92
C LYS A 109 -22.12 0.96 4.09
N ARG A 110 -22.18 1.50 5.32
CA ARG A 110 -21.70 2.85 5.64
C ARG A 110 -20.20 2.96 5.42
N VAL A 111 -19.42 1.95 5.84
CA VAL A 111 -17.96 1.91 5.64
C VAL A 111 -17.65 1.84 4.15
N ILE A 112 -18.25 0.90 3.42
CA ILE A 112 -18.02 0.73 1.98
C ILE A 112 -18.36 2.01 1.21
N LEU A 113 -19.50 2.64 1.48
CA LEU A 113 -19.92 3.86 0.79
C LEU A 113 -19.01 5.04 1.12
N ARG A 114 -18.67 5.21 2.40
CA ARG A 114 -17.83 6.32 2.87
C ARG A 114 -16.44 6.27 2.23
N ASP A 115 -15.74 5.15 2.41
CA ASP A 115 -14.35 5.02 1.99
C ASP A 115 -14.23 4.76 0.48
N GLY A 116 -15.16 3.99 -0.10
CA GLY A 116 -15.19 3.74 -1.54
C GLY A 116 -15.50 5.00 -2.37
N ILE A 117 -16.45 5.85 -1.93
CA ILE A 117 -16.71 7.13 -2.62
C ILE A 117 -15.52 8.08 -2.46
N ALA A 118 -14.92 8.16 -1.25
CA ALA A 118 -13.75 8.98 -1.00
C ALA A 118 -12.57 8.54 -1.90
N LEU A 119 -12.37 7.24 -2.07
CA LEU A 119 -11.34 6.69 -2.95
C LEU A 119 -11.59 7.06 -4.41
N ILE A 120 -12.80 6.86 -4.92
CA ILE A 120 -13.16 7.25 -6.31
C ILE A 120 -12.91 8.76 -6.54
N ILE A 121 -13.27 9.61 -5.56
CA ILE A 121 -13.00 11.05 -5.65
C ILE A 121 -11.48 11.32 -5.68
N ALA A 122 -10.71 10.65 -4.82
CA ALA A 122 -9.25 10.79 -4.77
C ALA A 122 -8.60 10.39 -6.12
N GLU A 123 -9.06 9.30 -6.73
CA GLU A 123 -8.58 8.84 -8.05
C GLU A 123 -8.95 9.80 -9.18
N LEU A 124 -10.16 10.36 -9.16
CA LEU A 124 -10.54 11.40 -10.12
C LEU A 124 -9.65 12.63 -9.97
N ILE A 125 -9.40 13.09 -8.74
CA ILE A 125 -8.47 14.19 -8.48
C ILE A 125 -7.07 13.84 -8.99
N LEU A 126 -6.58 12.63 -8.75
CA LEU A 126 -5.29 12.16 -9.26
C LEU A 126 -5.21 12.24 -10.78
N ILE A 127 -6.26 11.80 -11.51
CA ILE A 127 -6.29 11.84 -12.96
C ILE A 127 -6.17 13.26 -13.47
N PHE A 128 -6.92 14.22 -12.89
CA PHE A 128 -6.88 15.63 -13.31
C PHE A 128 -5.60 16.34 -12.86
N VAL A 129 -5.11 16.06 -11.67
CA VAL A 129 -3.94 16.75 -11.10
C VAL A 129 -2.64 16.30 -11.79
N ILE A 130 -2.48 15.00 -12.06
CA ILE A 130 -1.29 14.47 -12.75
C ILE A 130 -1.55 14.41 -14.27
N SER A 131 -2.24 15.38 -14.83
CA SER A 131 -2.37 15.56 -16.26
C SER A 131 -1.37 16.61 -16.75
N GLY A 132 -0.82 16.40 -17.96
CA GLY A 132 0.12 17.35 -18.58
C GLY A 132 1.58 16.87 -18.59
N ASN A 133 2.45 17.72 -19.09
CA ASN A 133 3.85 17.37 -19.41
C ASN A 133 4.82 17.65 -18.26
N ALA A 134 4.35 18.29 -17.18
CA ALA A 134 5.19 18.63 -16.04
C ALA A 134 4.41 18.59 -14.73
N LEU A 135 5.07 18.11 -13.69
CA LEU A 135 4.56 18.09 -12.32
C LEU A 135 5.16 19.24 -11.53
N TYR A 136 4.30 19.99 -10.84
CA TYR A 136 4.66 21.16 -10.02
C TYR A 136 4.33 20.88 -8.55
N TRP A 137 4.89 21.69 -7.65
CA TRP A 137 4.64 21.58 -6.20
C TRP A 137 3.14 21.61 -5.83
N TRP A 138 2.34 22.39 -6.55
CA TRP A 138 0.90 22.52 -6.26
C TRP A 138 0.12 21.23 -6.55
N HIS A 139 0.59 20.36 -7.46
CA HIS A 139 -0.01 19.03 -7.68
C HIS A 139 0.08 18.19 -6.42
N GLY A 140 1.28 18.14 -5.80
CA GLY A 140 1.47 17.48 -4.51
C GLY A 140 0.64 18.10 -3.39
N ALA A 141 0.55 19.44 -3.36
CA ALA A 141 -0.26 20.16 -2.37
C ALA A 141 -1.76 19.82 -2.47
N VAL A 142 -2.32 19.75 -3.69
CA VAL A 142 -3.72 19.38 -3.91
C VAL A 142 -3.99 17.94 -3.46
N LEU A 143 -3.12 16.99 -3.78
CA LEU A 143 -3.24 15.61 -3.32
C LEU A 143 -3.20 15.52 -1.80
N MET A 144 -2.23 16.16 -1.15
CA MET A 144 -2.13 16.20 0.32
C MET A 144 -3.37 16.83 0.95
N LEU A 145 -3.88 17.94 0.40
CA LEU A 145 -5.09 18.59 0.88
C LEU A 145 -6.31 17.66 0.77
N THR A 146 -6.42 16.89 -0.31
CA THR A 146 -7.49 15.89 -0.47
C THR A 146 -7.46 14.87 0.67
N TYR A 147 -6.28 14.37 1.03
CA TYR A 147 -6.14 13.46 2.16
C TYR A 147 -6.50 14.11 3.50
N LEU A 148 -6.05 15.35 3.74
CA LEU A 148 -6.39 16.08 4.97
C LEU A 148 -7.90 16.32 5.10
N VAL A 149 -8.59 16.64 4.01
CA VAL A 149 -10.06 16.78 3.98
C VAL A 149 -10.74 15.45 4.33
N TYR A 150 -10.24 14.33 3.77
CA TYR A 150 -10.73 12.99 4.12
C TYR A 150 -10.54 12.67 5.60
N LEU A 151 -9.34 12.90 6.16
CA LEU A 151 -9.07 12.70 7.59
C LEU A 151 -9.98 13.56 8.47
N PHE A 152 -10.13 14.85 8.12
CA PHE A 152 -11.01 15.75 8.86
C PHE A 152 -12.45 15.25 8.87
N TYR A 153 -12.95 14.80 7.70
CA TYR A 153 -14.29 14.20 7.60
C TYR A 153 -14.41 12.96 8.47
N MET A 154 -13.42 12.08 8.48
CA MET A 154 -13.39 10.85 9.29
C MET A 154 -13.50 11.19 10.79
N PHE A 155 -12.65 12.09 11.28
CA PHE A 155 -12.67 12.48 12.70
C PHE A 155 -13.91 13.26 13.11
N TYR A 156 -14.45 14.10 12.22
CA TYR A 156 -15.67 14.85 12.49
C TYR A 156 -16.90 13.92 12.63
N ARG A 157 -16.95 12.85 11.85
CA ARG A 157 -18.06 11.87 11.84
C ARG A 157 -17.88 10.72 12.83
N MET A 158 -16.76 10.68 13.53
CA MET A 158 -16.44 9.62 14.47
C MET A 158 -17.37 9.66 15.69
N GLU A 159 -17.94 8.50 16.04
CA GLU A 159 -18.61 8.32 17.34
C GLU A 159 -17.53 8.30 18.44
N LYS A 160 -17.75 9.07 19.52
CA LYS A 160 -16.80 9.12 20.63
C LYS A 160 -16.82 7.78 21.38
N VAL A 161 -15.72 7.08 21.38
CA VAL A 161 -15.51 5.91 22.22
C VAL A 161 -15.27 6.38 23.65
N LYS A 162 -16.05 5.89 24.62
CA LYS A 162 -15.82 6.19 26.03
C LYS A 162 -14.59 5.42 26.50
N LYS A 163 -13.81 6.00 27.40
CA LYS A 163 -12.63 5.34 27.97
C LYS A 163 -12.95 3.99 28.64
N GLU A 164 -14.16 3.86 29.17
CA GLU A 164 -14.67 2.66 29.83
C GLU A 164 -14.95 1.51 28.85
N ASP A 165 -15.18 1.82 27.56
CA ASP A 165 -15.49 0.86 26.52
C ASP A 165 -14.25 0.36 25.76
N ILE A 166 -13.05 0.83 26.16
CA ILE A 166 -11.79 0.41 25.51
C ILE A 166 -11.45 -1.01 25.97
N ASP A 167 -11.44 -1.93 25.02
CA ASP A 167 -11.01 -3.30 25.30
C ASP A 167 -9.48 -3.41 25.37
N TYR A 168 -8.96 -3.45 26.59
CA TYR A 168 -7.53 -3.65 26.84
C TYR A 168 -7.13 -5.14 26.82
N SER A 169 -8.08 -6.07 26.77
CA SER A 169 -7.80 -7.51 26.83
C SER A 169 -6.92 -7.97 25.68
N GLN A 170 -7.02 -7.33 24.53
CA GLN A 170 -6.19 -7.62 23.35
C GLN A 170 -4.71 -7.35 23.61
N PHE A 171 -4.40 -6.19 24.20
CA PHE A 171 -3.03 -5.83 24.58
C PHE A 171 -2.49 -6.69 25.74
N GLU A 172 -3.37 -7.10 26.66
CA GLU A 172 -3.01 -7.98 27.76
C GLU A 172 -2.70 -9.40 27.27
N ASN A 173 -3.52 -9.97 26.41
CA ASN A 173 -3.29 -11.28 25.81
C ASN A 173 -2.00 -11.32 24.97
N GLU A 174 -1.70 -10.26 24.20
CA GLU A 174 -0.46 -10.15 23.44
C GLU A 174 0.78 -10.07 24.36
N ASN A 175 0.67 -9.31 25.46
CA ASN A 175 1.72 -9.26 26.47
C ASN A 175 1.96 -10.63 27.12
N GLU A 176 0.90 -11.35 27.48
CA GLU A 176 1.01 -12.67 28.09
C GLU A 176 1.65 -13.68 27.14
N ASN A 177 1.23 -13.70 25.88
CA ASN A 177 1.81 -14.57 24.85
C ASN A 177 3.31 -14.30 24.66
N ARG A 178 3.71 -13.01 24.58
CA ARG A 178 5.11 -12.62 24.44
C ARG A 178 5.95 -13.05 25.64
N ILE A 179 5.45 -12.88 26.86
CA ILE A 179 6.13 -13.31 28.10
C ILE A 179 6.29 -14.83 28.13
N GLN A 180 5.28 -15.58 27.66
CA GLN A 180 5.34 -17.05 27.60
C GLN A 180 6.34 -17.55 26.57
N GLU A 181 6.49 -16.87 25.42
CA GLU A 181 7.47 -17.26 24.39
C GLU A 181 8.92 -17.10 24.84
N ASN A 182 9.20 -16.23 25.80
CA ASN A 182 10.51 -16.00 26.46
C ASN A 182 11.71 -16.06 25.47
N LYS A 183 11.62 -15.39 24.34
CA LYS A 183 12.68 -15.36 23.34
C LYS A 183 13.90 -14.62 23.88
N SER A 184 15.09 -15.15 23.62
CA SER A 184 16.32 -14.43 23.91
C SER A 184 16.48 -13.21 22.98
N LEU A 185 17.24 -12.20 23.44
CA LEU A 185 17.48 -10.98 22.65
C LEU A 185 18.12 -11.30 21.29
N ILE A 186 19.02 -12.28 21.23
CA ILE A 186 19.65 -12.73 19.98
C ILE A 186 18.60 -13.34 19.03
N GLN A 187 17.71 -14.18 19.53
CA GLN A 187 16.63 -14.75 18.73
C GLN A 187 15.71 -13.66 18.20
N SER A 188 15.39 -12.65 19.01
CA SER A 188 14.54 -11.53 18.61
C SER A 188 15.20 -10.67 17.52
N ILE A 189 16.50 -10.45 17.59
CA ILE A 189 17.25 -9.74 16.53
C ILE A 189 17.23 -10.56 15.23
N VAL A 190 17.54 -11.86 15.29
CA VAL A 190 17.58 -12.72 14.09
C VAL A 190 16.20 -12.85 13.44
N THR A 191 15.14 -12.89 14.24
CA THR A 191 13.76 -12.99 13.72
C THR A 191 13.09 -11.63 13.46
N ILE A 192 13.80 -10.53 13.71
CA ILE A 192 13.27 -9.14 13.60
C ILE A 192 11.97 -8.98 14.43
N ASP A 193 12.00 -9.51 15.66
CA ASP A 193 10.91 -9.40 16.63
C ASP A 193 11.08 -8.10 17.42
N LEU A 194 10.66 -6.98 16.81
CA LEU A 194 10.85 -5.64 17.35
C LEU A 194 10.07 -5.43 18.65
N GLU A 195 8.91 -6.08 18.78
CA GLU A 195 8.12 -6.02 20.00
C GLU A 195 8.92 -6.58 21.19
N ASN A 196 9.53 -7.75 21.02
CA ASN A 196 10.32 -8.34 22.09
C ASN A 196 11.63 -7.56 22.35
N ILE A 197 12.24 -6.95 21.31
CA ILE A 197 13.44 -6.12 21.46
C ILE A 197 13.14 -4.88 22.30
N VAL A 198 12.01 -4.18 22.04
CA VAL A 198 11.69 -2.91 22.69
C VAL A 198 10.90 -3.09 23.98
N LEU A 199 9.92 -3.99 23.99
CA LEU A 199 9.02 -4.17 25.12
C LEU A 199 9.57 -5.21 26.12
N GLY A 200 10.25 -6.26 25.65
CA GLY A 200 10.70 -7.39 26.48
C GLY A 200 9.51 -7.97 27.26
N THR A 201 9.63 -7.99 28.58
CA THR A 201 8.55 -8.42 29.50
C THR A 201 7.64 -7.26 29.95
N ASN A 202 7.92 -6.03 29.54
CA ASN A 202 7.15 -4.86 29.96
C ASN A 202 5.81 -4.76 29.21
N ARG A 203 4.81 -4.21 29.88
CA ARG A 203 3.55 -3.84 29.23
C ARG A 203 3.76 -2.63 28.31
N ILE A 204 2.97 -2.59 27.23
CA ILE A 204 2.99 -1.45 26.33
C ILE A 204 2.49 -0.19 27.06
N ASN A 205 3.21 0.91 26.88
CA ASN A 205 2.88 2.23 27.40
C ASN A 205 3.20 3.30 26.34
N LYS A 206 2.93 4.57 26.63
CA LYS A 206 3.14 5.66 25.66
C LYS A 206 4.60 5.80 25.21
N GLU A 207 5.55 5.62 26.12
CA GLU A 207 6.98 5.81 25.84
C GLU A 207 7.51 4.68 24.97
N ASN A 208 7.34 3.43 25.41
CA ASN A 208 7.85 2.27 24.69
C ASN A 208 7.11 2.03 23.36
N SER A 209 5.82 2.40 23.25
CA SER A 209 5.11 2.37 21.97
C SER A 209 5.68 3.37 20.97
N SER A 210 6.10 4.57 21.43
CA SER A 210 6.74 5.54 20.54
C SER A 210 8.11 5.08 20.05
N VAL A 211 8.92 4.46 20.95
CA VAL A 211 10.21 3.87 20.57
C VAL A 211 10.03 2.74 19.57
N LEU A 212 9.06 1.84 19.82
CA LEU A 212 8.74 0.72 18.93
C LEU A 212 8.28 1.21 17.55
N LEU A 213 7.44 2.27 17.53
CA LEU A 213 6.99 2.91 16.28
C LEU A 213 8.16 3.43 15.46
N LEU A 214 9.06 4.22 16.10
CA LEU A 214 10.22 4.81 15.40
C LEU A 214 11.18 3.75 14.89
N LEU A 215 11.49 2.72 15.69
CA LEU A 215 12.37 1.64 15.29
C LEU A 215 11.78 0.83 14.12
N SER A 216 10.49 0.49 14.19
CA SER A 216 9.78 -0.20 13.12
C SER A 216 9.79 0.63 11.82
N THR A 217 9.50 1.93 11.92
CA THR A 217 9.54 2.86 10.78
C THR A 217 10.92 2.91 10.14
N ALA A 218 11.99 2.98 10.94
CA ALA A 218 13.36 3.03 10.43
C ALA A 218 13.73 1.73 9.69
N ILE A 219 13.38 0.56 10.23
CA ILE A 219 13.65 -0.74 9.59
C ILE A 219 12.85 -0.90 8.31
N ILE A 220 11.57 -0.50 8.31
CA ILE A 220 10.73 -0.48 7.10
C ILE A 220 11.37 0.42 6.05
N GLY A 221 11.78 1.65 6.41
CA GLY A 221 12.42 2.57 5.49
C GLY A 221 13.70 2.01 4.85
N LEU A 222 14.60 1.43 5.66
CA LEU A 222 15.81 0.78 5.13
C LEU A 222 15.49 -0.38 4.18
N SER A 223 14.45 -1.15 4.49
CA SER A 223 14.00 -2.26 3.62
C SER A 223 13.42 -1.75 2.30
N CYS A 224 12.71 -0.63 2.32
CA CYS A 224 12.19 0.00 1.11
C CYS A 224 13.32 0.54 0.21
N LEU A 225 14.42 1.02 0.79
CA LEU A 225 15.60 1.41 0.00
C LEU A 225 16.19 0.20 -0.76
N ILE A 226 16.30 -0.95 -0.10
CA ILE A 226 16.76 -2.20 -0.74
C ILE A 226 15.78 -2.63 -1.83
N LEU A 227 14.48 -2.55 -1.55
CA LEU A 227 13.41 -2.88 -2.49
C LEU A 227 13.49 -2.04 -3.77
N VAL A 228 13.61 -0.72 -3.63
CA VAL A 228 13.70 0.22 -4.75
C VAL A 228 14.96 -0.05 -5.59
N SER A 229 16.11 -0.24 -4.93
CA SER A 229 17.35 -0.60 -5.64
C SER A 229 17.23 -1.93 -6.38
N ALA A 230 16.54 -2.92 -5.81
CA ALA A 230 16.31 -4.20 -6.48
C ALA A 230 15.35 -4.08 -7.69
N CYS A 231 14.34 -3.22 -7.61
CA CYS A 231 13.47 -2.92 -8.75
C CYS A 231 14.24 -2.22 -9.89
N GLU A 232 15.11 -1.28 -9.55
CA GLU A 232 16.00 -0.62 -10.53
C GLU A 232 16.90 -1.63 -11.22
N MET A 233 17.54 -2.55 -10.47
CA MET A 233 18.40 -3.60 -11.04
C MET A 233 17.64 -4.49 -12.04
N ILE A 234 16.35 -4.76 -11.82
CA ILE A 234 15.51 -5.51 -12.76
C ILE A 234 15.19 -4.68 -14.00
N GLY A 235 14.89 -3.37 -13.82
CA GLY A 235 14.49 -2.47 -14.90
C GLY A 235 15.60 -2.14 -15.88
N ASN A 236 16.82 -1.98 -15.39
CA ASN A 236 17.96 -1.61 -16.21
C ASN A 236 18.35 -2.72 -17.20
N ASP A 237 18.85 -2.34 -18.38
CA ASP A 237 19.48 -3.29 -19.31
C ASP A 237 20.73 -3.89 -18.67
N LEU A 238 21.59 -3.05 -18.08
CA LEU A 238 22.86 -3.44 -17.46
C LEU A 238 23.00 -2.80 -16.08
N TYR A 239 23.45 -3.57 -15.08
CA TYR A 239 23.78 -3.05 -13.77
C TYR A 239 25.03 -3.73 -13.20
N TYR A 240 25.71 -3.05 -12.26
CA TYR A 240 26.95 -3.53 -11.68
C TYR A 240 26.73 -4.14 -10.29
N LEU A 241 27.21 -5.36 -10.09
CA LEU A 241 27.26 -6.01 -8.79
C LEU A 241 28.70 -6.10 -8.28
N PRO A 242 28.95 -5.67 -7.03
CA PRO A 242 30.26 -5.86 -6.40
C PRO A 242 30.68 -7.34 -6.46
N TYR A 243 31.93 -7.60 -6.82
CA TYR A 243 32.55 -8.93 -6.95
C TYR A 243 32.06 -9.80 -8.12
N ILE A 244 30.97 -9.47 -8.80
CA ILE A 244 30.41 -10.25 -9.93
C ILE A 244 30.66 -9.51 -11.25
N GLY A 245 30.63 -8.18 -11.24
CA GLY A 245 30.79 -7.34 -12.42
C GLY A 245 29.45 -6.93 -13.04
N GLU A 246 29.44 -6.71 -14.35
CA GLU A 246 28.27 -6.31 -15.12
C GLU A 246 27.29 -7.47 -15.32
N VAL A 247 26.01 -7.20 -15.08
CA VAL A 247 24.93 -8.19 -15.14
C VAL A 247 23.72 -7.58 -15.87
N TYR A 248 23.04 -8.37 -16.70
CA TYR A 248 21.88 -7.93 -17.44
C TYR A 248 20.59 -8.02 -16.61
N GLY A 249 19.79 -6.96 -16.63
CA GLY A 249 18.40 -6.95 -16.17
C GLY A 249 17.41 -7.31 -17.27
N LEU A 250 16.24 -6.70 -17.28
CA LEU A 250 15.15 -6.99 -18.23
C LEU A 250 14.95 -5.90 -19.29
N ASP A 251 15.56 -4.75 -19.15
CA ASP A 251 15.32 -3.57 -20.02
C ASP A 251 13.82 -3.22 -20.10
N ILE A 252 13.18 -3.14 -18.95
CA ILE A 252 11.75 -2.82 -18.82
C ILE A 252 11.59 -1.51 -18.02
N PRO A 253 10.77 -0.54 -18.50
CA PRO A 253 10.54 0.70 -17.78
C PRO A 253 10.15 0.46 -16.31
N ILE A 254 10.77 1.23 -15.41
CA ILE A 254 10.63 1.07 -13.95
C ILE A 254 9.17 1.14 -13.49
N LEU A 255 8.32 1.87 -14.20
CA LEU A 255 6.89 1.94 -13.93
C LEU A 255 6.24 0.56 -13.88
N PHE A 256 6.49 -0.33 -14.87
CA PHE A 256 5.87 -1.67 -14.92
C PHE A 256 6.37 -2.57 -13.80
N ILE A 257 7.66 -2.47 -13.44
CA ILE A 257 8.24 -3.22 -12.33
C ILE A 257 7.66 -2.72 -11.01
N ALA A 258 7.55 -1.41 -10.84
CA ALA A 258 6.99 -0.80 -9.65
C ALA A 258 5.51 -1.16 -9.45
N VAL A 259 4.72 -1.16 -10.53
CA VAL A 259 3.28 -1.54 -10.51
C VAL A 259 3.04 -2.95 -10.00
N ILE A 260 3.93 -3.91 -10.29
CA ILE A 260 3.75 -5.32 -9.91
C ILE A 260 4.59 -5.66 -8.69
N LEU A 261 5.91 -5.48 -8.75
CA LEU A 261 6.82 -6.01 -7.74
C LEU A 261 6.94 -5.09 -6.52
N ALA A 262 7.19 -3.78 -6.74
CA ALA A 262 7.28 -2.86 -5.62
C ALA A 262 5.94 -2.74 -4.90
N SER A 263 4.82 -2.60 -5.63
CA SER A 263 3.49 -2.48 -5.06
C SER A 263 3.07 -3.71 -4.25
N ALA A 264 3.30 -4.93 -4.76
CA ALA A 264 3.01 -6.15 -4.01
C ALA A 264 3.85 -6.27 -2.73
N ALA A 265 5.13 -5.87 -2.79
CA ALA A 265 6.03 -5.90 -1.65
C ALA A 265 5.63 -4.88 -0.56
N THR A 266 5.27 -3.66 -0.94
CA THR A 266 4.86 -2.61 -0.01
C THR A 266 3.48 -2.87 0.58
N SER A 267 2.56 -3.54 -0.13
CA SER A 267 1.23 -3.93 0.35
C SER A 267 1.23 -5.13 1.32
N VAL A 268 2.39 -5.70 1.66
CA VAL A 268 2.49 -6.78 2.67
C VAL A 268 1.93 -6.34 4.04
N PRO A 269 2.27 -5.16 4.60
CA PRO A 269 1.70 -4.69 5.85
C PRO A 269 0.18 -4.57 5.82
N ASP A 270 -0.38 -3.95 4.78
CA ASP A 270 -1.84 -3.83 4.60
C ASP A 270 -2.54 -5.19 4.63
N THR A 271 -1.93 -6.16 3.95
CA THR A 271 -2.43 -7.55 3.89
C THR A 271 -2.41 -8.20 5.27
N VAL A 272 -1.31 -8.07 6.01
CA VAL A 272 -1.14 -8.67 7.33
C VAL A 272 -2.13 -8.08 8.33
N ILE A 273 -2.23 -6.76 8.40
CA ILE A 273 -3.16 -6.06 9.30
C ILE A 273 -4.60 -6.45 8.98
N SER A 274 -5.00 -6.39 7.71
CA SER A 274 -6.38 -6.73 7.30
C SER A 274 -6.73 -8.19 7.56
N ILE A 275 -5.80 -9.13 7.37
CA ILE A 275 -6.00 -10.56 7.70
C ILE A 275 -6.12 -10.75 9.22
N ARG A 276 -5.32 -10.04 10.03
CA ARG A 276 -5.38 -10.11 11.48
C ARG A 276 -6.71 -9.58 12.00
N ASP A 277 -7.15 -8.41 11.55
CA ASP A 277 -8.47 -7.86 11.86
C ASP A 277 -9.60 -8.83 11.48
N ALA A 278 -9.50 -9.48 10.33
CA ALA A 278 -10.45 -10.50 9.90
C ALA A 278 -10.48 -11.73 10.83
N LYS A 279 -9.31 -12.18 11.31
CA LYS A 279 -9.20 -13.32 12.24
C LYS A 279 -9.83 -13.03 13.60
N ILE A 280 -9.72 -11.83 14.12
CA ILE A 280 -10.35 -11.43 15.39
C ILE A 280 -11.81 -11.02 15.24
N GLY A 281 -12.29 -10.77 14.01
CA GLY A 281 -13.70 -10.47 13.69
C GLY A 281 -14.00 -9.03 13.37
N ASN A 282 -12.98 -8.17 13.30
CA ASN A 282 -13.07 -6.75 12.96
C ASN A 282 -13.15 -6.54 11.45
N TYR A 283 -14.20 -7.06 10.81
CA TYR A 283 -14.34 -7.05 9.34
C TYR A 283 -14.43 -5.65 8.74
N ASN A 284 -15.01 -4.71 9.49
CA ASN A 284 -15.11 -3.31 9.07
C ASN A 284 -13.72 -2.66 9.03
N ASP A 285 -12.88 -2.89 10.05
CA ASP A 285 -11.51 -2.37 10.09
C ASP A 285 -10.66 -3.00 8.99
N ALA A 286 -10.77 -4.32 8.77
CA ALA A 286 -10.05 -5.03 7.72
C ALA A 286 -10.28 -4.45 6.31
N ILE A 287 -11.53 -4.12 5.96
CA ILE A 287 -11.85 -3.52 4.67
C ILE A 287 -11.58 -2.01 4.65
N ALA A 288 -11.85 -1.32 5.76
CA ALA A 288 -11.55 0.11 5.88
C ALA A 288 -10.05 0.38 5.81
N ASN A 289 -9.20 -0.52 6.32
CA ASN A 289 -7.76 -0.46 6.15
C ASN A 289 -7.39 -0.45 4.67
N ALA A 290 -7.82 -1.45 3.89
CA ALA A 290 -7.49 -1.55 2.47
C ALA A 290 -7.95 -0.32 1.65
N LEU A 291 -9.16 0.22 1.92
CA LEU A 291 -9.66 1.39 1.21
C LEU A 291 -8.98 2.69 1.69
N GLY A 292 -8.71 2.81 2.99
CA GLY A 292 -8.03 3.96 3.58
C GLY A 292 -6.56 4.06 3.16
N SER A 293 -5.86 2.91 3.08
CA SER A 293 -4.49 2.83 2.55
C SER A 293 -4.43 3.36 1.12
N ASN A 294 -5.38 2.98 0.26
CA ASN A 294 -5.41 3.48 -1.12
C ASN A 294 -5.55 5.01 -1.18
N ILE A 295 -6.39 5.60 -0.32
CA ILE A 295 -6.54 7.05 -0.27
C ILE A 295 -5.24 7.72 0.22
N PHE A 296 -4.57 7.11 1.22
CA PHE A 296 -3.27 7.58 1.70
C PHE A 296 -2.21 7.48 0.60
N ASP A 297 -2.10 6.33 -0.07
CA ASP A 297 -1.10 6.06 -1.11
C ASP A 297 -1.21 7.05 -2.25
N ILE A 298 -2.41 7.22 -2.80
CA ILE A 298 -2.68 8.12 -3.93
C ILE A 298 -2.49 9.58 -3.55
N CYS A 299 -2.95 9.99 -2.36
CA CYS A 299 -2.99 11.40 -2.00
C CYS A 299 -1.77 11.84 -1.21
N PHE A 300 -1.34 11.07 -0.22
CA PHE A 300 -0.28 11.49 0.68
C PHE A 300 1.08 10.89 0.33
N ALA A 301 1.16 9.56 0.11
CA ALA A 301 2.43 8.91 -0.20
C ALA A 301 3.00 9.34 -1.56
N LEU A 302 2.14 9.70 -2.52
CA LEU A 302 2.55 10.31 -3.79
C LEU A 302 2.70 11.83 -3.66
N GLY A 303 1.76 12.50 -2.99
CA GLY A 303 1.70 13.96 -2.93
C GLY A 303 2.83 14.61 -2.14
N LEU A 304 3.22 14.02 -0.99
CA LEU A 304 4.23 14.60 -0.10
C LEU A 304 5.64 14.63 -0.76
N PRO A 305 6.17 13.54 -1.34
CA PRO A 305 7.45 13.59 -2.03
C PRO A 305 7.44 14.55 -3.22
N LEU A 306 6.36 14.53 -4.01
CA LEU A 306 6.19 15.44 -5.15
C LEU A 306 6.21 16.91 -4.72
N PHE A 307 5.49 17.25 -3.65
CA PHE A 307 5.44 18.59 -3.11
C PHE A 307 6.82 19.11 -2.72
N PHE A 308 7.54 18.35 -1.87
CA PHE A 308 8.86 18.79 -1.40
C PHE A 308 9.90 18.78 -2.52
N TYR A 309 9.90 17.75 -3.36
CA TYR A 309 10.84 17.69 -4.48
C TYR A 309 10.69 18.91 -5.39
N CYS A 310 9.48 19.24 -5.81
CA CYS A 310 9.25 20.38 -6.70
C CYS A 310 9.56 21.73 -6.06
N ILE A 311 9.45 21.88 -4.73
CA ILE A 311 9.87 23.10 -4.03
C ILE A 311 11.39 23.24 -4.05
N PHE A 312 12.13 22.16 -3.82
CA PHE A 312 13.59 22.24 -3.66
C PHE A 312 14.34 22.12 -4.99
N TYR A 313 13.83 21.35 -5.94
CA TYR A 313 14.54 21.01 -7.20
C TYR A 313 13.83 21.54 -8.46
N GLY A 314 12.61 22.07 -8.33
CA GLY A 314 11.81 22.56 -9.47
C GLY A 314 10.87 21.51 -10.04
N PRO A 315 10.16 21.83 -11.14
CA PRO A 315 9.18 20.95 -11.75
C PRO A 315 9.81 19.67 -12.33
N ILE A 316 9.06 18.56 -12.31
CA ILE A 316 9.43 17.28 -12.94
C ILE A 316 8.80 17.26 -14.32
N TYR A 317 9.63 17.15 -15.35
CA TYR A 317 9.16 17.01 -16.74
C TYR A 317 9.01 15.55 -17.10
N MET A 318 7.84 15.18 -17.60
CA MET A 318 7.53 13.81 -18.02
C MET A 318 7.77 13.65 -19.52
N ASP A 319 8.42 12.54 -19.91
CA ASP A 319 8.52 12.16 -21.30
C ASP A 319 7.18 11.63 -21.84
N PRO A 320 6.97 11.61 -23.17
CA PRO A 320 5.69 11.19 -23.77
C PRO A 320 5.30 9.74 -23.43
N GLU A 321 6.27 8.84 -23.26
CA GLU A 321 6.01 7.44 -22.95
C GLU A 321 5.53 7.28 -21.52
N THR A 322 6.19 7.94 -20.56
CA THR A 322 5.75 8.00 -19.17
C THR A 322 4.37 8.63 -19.01
N ILE A 323 4.07 9.72 -19.75
CA ILE A 323 2.75 10.33 -19.75
C ILE A 323 1.70 9.32 -20.20
N LYS A 324 1.95 8.61 -21.31
CA LYS A 324 1.04 7.61 -21.84
C LYS A 324 0.76 6.51 -20.82
N PHE A 325 1.79 5.78 -20.37
CA PHE A 325 1.62 4.65 -19.47
C PHE A 325 1.08 5.04 -18.08
N SER A 326 1.51 6.18 -17.53
CA SER A 326 0.97 6.65 -16.26
C SER A 326 -0.51 7.08 -16.37
N SER A 327 -0.94 7.62 -17.51
CA SER A 327 -2.34 7.98 -17.76
C SER A 327 -3.22 6.74 -17.89
N GLU A 328 -2.76 5.73 -18.63
CA GLU A 328 -3.43 4.43 -18.74
C GLU A 328 -3.61 3.77 -17.37
N LEU A 329 -2.54 3.75 -16.58
CA LEU A 329 -2.56 3.15 -15.24
C LEU A 329 -3.58 3.82 -14.33
N ARG A 330 -3.69 5.16 -14.35
CA ARG A 330 -4.68 5.92 -13.56
C ARG A 330 -6.12 5.64 -13.99
N ILE A 331 -6.36 5.50 -15.30
CA ILE A 331 -7.68 5.13 -15.83
C ILE A 331 -8.02 3.69 -15.43
N LEU A 332 -7.08 2.75 -15.56
CA LEU A 332 -7.26 1.37 -15.12
C LEU A 332 -7.55 1.29 -13.62
N LEU A 333 -6.81 2.06 -12.80
CA LEU A 333 -7.04 2.14 -11.37
C LEU A 333 -8.50 2.53 -11.09
N LEU A 334 -8.99 3.62 -11.68
CA LEU A 334 -10.38 4.06 -11.51
C LEU A 334 -11.40 2.99 -11.95
N ILE A 335 -11.17 2.37 -13.11
CA ILE A 335 -12.04 1.31 -13.61
C ILE A 335 -12.10 0.15 -12.62
N PHE A 336 -10.96 -0.34 -12.17
CA PHE A 336 -10.89 -1.48 -11.25
C PHE A 336 -11.43 -1.13 -9.86
N THR A 337 -11.22 0.08 -9.38
CA THR A 337 -11.82 0.57 -8.13
C THR A 337 -13.34 0.60 -8.22
N VAL A 338 -13.90 1.10 -9.31
CA VAL A 338 -15.36 1.10 -9.53
C VAL A 338 -15.90 -0.34 -9.58
N PHE A 339 -15.24 -1.26 -10.29
CA PHE A 339 -15.64 -2.67 -10.29
C PHE A 339 -15.57 -3.32 -8.91
N SER A 340 -14.48 -3.11 -8.17
CA SER A 340 -14.34 -3.62 -6.80
C SER A 340 -15.41 -3.04 -5.88
N PHE A 341 -15.66 -1.74 -5.97
CA PHE A 341 -16.72 -1.08 -5.21
C PHE A 341 -18.10 -1.67 -5.52
N LEU A 342 -18.43 -1.94 -6.79
CA LEU A 342 -19.68 -2.59 -7.17
C LEU A 342 -19.78 -4.01 -6.60
N ILE A 343 -18.69 -4.79 -6.64
CA ILE A 343 -18.64 -6.14 -6.04
C ILE A 343 -18.91 -6.06 -4.53
N PHE A 344 -18.35 -5.06 -3.84
CA PHE A 344 -18.59 -4.86 -2.40
C PHE A 344 -20.05 -4.45 -2.12
N TYR A 345 -20.58 -3.52 -2.90
CA TYR A 345 -21.86 -2.90 -2.66
C TYR A 345 -23.06 -3.80 -3.01
N ILE A 346 -22.94 -4.58 -4.10
CA ILE A 346 -24.01 -5.47 -4.57
C ILE A 346 -24.20 -6.63 -3.60
N GLY A 347 -25.44 -6.78 -3.08
CA GLY A 347 -25.81 -7.85 -2.15
C GLY A 347 -25.58 -7.51 -0.68
N LYS A 348 -25.97 -8.43 0.19
CA LYS A 348 -25.98 -8.25 1.67
C LYS A 348 -24.73 -8.82 2.35
N SER A 349 -23.98 -9.68 1.68
CA SER A 349 -22.85 -10.40 2.27
C SER A 349 -21.76 -10.67 1.24
N MET A 350 -20.55 -10.89 1.73
CA MET A 350 -19.39 -11.22 0.93
C MET A 350 -19.00 -12.68 1.15
N GLY A 351 -19.04 -13.46 0.08
CA GLY A 351 -18.74 -14.88 0.08
C GLY A 351 -17.66 -15.26 -0.95
N LYS A 352 -17.39 -16.56 -1.10
CA LYS A 352 -16.33 -17.09 -1.98
C LYS A 352 -16.38 -16.55 -3.40
N ILE A 353 -17.57 -16.42 -4.00
CA ILE A 353 -17.71 -15.95 -5.39
C ILE A 353 -17.12 -14.56 -5.54
N LYS A 354 -17.42 -13.64 -4.61
CA LYS A 354 -16.87 -12.29 -4.65
C LYS A 354 -15.35 -12.27 -4.47
N ALA A 355 -14.82 -13.12 -3.58
CA ALA A 355 -13.37 -13.25 -3.41
C ALA A 355 -12.70 -13.73 -4.71
N TYR A 356 -13.21 -14.76 -5.35
CA TYR A 356 -12.65 -15.23 -6.60
C TYR A 356 -12.80 -14.24 -7.76
N LEU A 357 -13.89 -13.49 -7.83
CA LEU A 357 -14.05 -12.40 -8.81
C LEU A 357 -12.96 -11.33 -8.64
N LEU A 358 -12.68 -10.90 -7.41
CA LEU A 358 -11.62 -9.93 -7.12
C LEU A 358 -10.24 -10.46 -7.50
N LEU A 359 -9.93 -11.73 -7.16
CA LEU A 359 -8.67 -12.37 -7.56
C LEU A 359 -8.53 -12.47 -9.08
N THR A 360 -9.62 -12.79 -9.79
CA THR A 360 -9.63 -12.86 -11.27
C THR A 360 -9.38 -11.48 -11.89
N LEU A 361 -9.98 -10.42 -11.35
CA LEU A 361 -9.75 -9.05 -11.83
C LEU A 361 -8.27 -8.66 -11.66
N TYR A 362 -7.67 -8.96 -10.51
CA TYR A 362 -6.25 -8.69 -10.29
C TYR A 362 -5.34 -9.51 -11.22
N LEU A 363 -5.69 -10.78 -11.46
CA LEU A 363 -4.95 -11.62 -12.41
C LEU A 363 -5.01 -11.04 -13.84
N LEU A 364 -6.19 -10.61 -14.29
CA LEU A 364 -6.34 -9.96 -15.60
C LEU A 364 -5.53 -8.66 -15.70
N PHE A 365 -5.50 -7.85 -14.64
CA PHE A 365 -4.64 -6.68 -14.56
C PHE A 365 -3.16 -7.04 -14.70
N THR A 366 -2.68 -8.02 -13.93
CA THR A 366 -1.28 -8.45 -13.96
C THR A 366 -0.89 -8.99 -15.35
N ILE A 367 -1.77 -9.80 -15.98
CA ILE A 367 -1.55 -10.28 -17.35
C ILE A 367 -1.47 -9.11 -18.33
N TYR A 368 -2.33 -8.10 -18.18
CA TYR A 368 -2.29 -6.91 -19.05
C TYR A 368 -0.97 -6.15 -18.89
N ILE A 369 -0.55 -5.85 -17.66
CA ILE A 369 0.71 -5.12 -17.39
C ILE A 369 1.93 -5.88 -17.93
N ILE A 370 2.02 -7.18 -17.72
CA ILE A 370 3.11 -7.99 -18.28
C ILE A 370 3.05 -7.98 -19.82
N SER A 371 1.86 -8.07 -20.40
CA SER A 371 1.71 -8.12 -21.86
C SER A 371 2.06 -6.80 -22.53
N ILE A 372 1.74 -5.68 -21.92
CA ILE A 372 2.11 -4.36 -22.46
C ILE A 372 3.62 -4.11 -22.30
N SER A 373 4.22 -4.55 -21.18
CA SER A 373 5.67 -4.37 -20.95
C SER A 373 6.54 -5.13 -21.95
N ILE A 374 6.05 -6.27 -22.50
CA ILE A 374 6.72 -7.05 -23.54
C ILE A 374 6.21 -6.76 -24.95
N GLY A 375 5.34 -5.76 -25.11
CA GLY A 375 4.92 -5.25 -26.42
C GLY A 375 3.94 -6.14 -27.20
N LEU A 376 3.08 -6.95 -26.53
CA LEU A 376 2.09 -7.78 -27.20
C LEU A 376 1.00 -6.95 -27.88
N SER A 377 0.66 -7.27 -29.14
CA SER A 377 -0.25 -6.51 -29.98
C SER A 377 -1.65 -6.30 -29.41
N TRP A 378 -2.21 -7.31 -28.74
CA TRP A 378 -3.52 -7.18 -28.10
C TRP A 378 -3.50 -6.18 -26.92
N ALA A 379 -2.42 -6.14 -26.15
CA ALA A 379 -2.25 -5.19 -25.05
C ALA A 379 -2.05 -3.77 -25.58
N GLN A 380 -1.30 -3.60 -26.69
CA GLN A 380 -1.15 -2.32 -27.37
C GLN A 380 -2.49 -1.79 -27.88
N SER A 381 -3.37 -2.63 -28.42
CA SER A 381 -4.72 -2.21 -28.84
C SER A 381 -5.58 -1.71 -27.68
N ILE A 382 -5.45 -2.30 -26.49
CA ILE A 382 -6.12 -1.82 -25.27
C ILE A 382 -5.50 -0.48 -24.82
N SER A 383 -4.17 -0.37 -24.84
CA SER A 383 -3.45 0.86 -24.52
C SER A 383 -3.89 2.04 -25.39
N GLU A 384 -3.97 1.85 -26.72
CA GLU A 384 -4.51 2.86 -27.65
C GLU A 384 -5.95 3.26 -27.34
N PHE A 385 -6.78 2.33 -26.91
CA PHE A 385 -8.14 2.63 -26.48
C PHE A 385 -8.18 3.45 -25.20
N LEU A 386 -7.36 3.11 -24.20
CA LEU A 386 -7.25 3.86 -22.95
C LEU A 386 -6.69 5.27 -23.17
N GLU A 387 -5.72 5.40 -24.06
CA GLU A 387 -5.17 6.69 -24.47
C GLU A 387 -6.24 7.60 -25.10
N LYS A 388 -7.13 7.08 -25.95
CA LYS A 388 -8.27 7.82 -26.48
C LYS A 388 -9.23 8.30 -25.38
N ILE A 389 -9.47 7.46 -24.35
CA ILE A 389 -10.29 7.87 -23.20
C ILE A 389 -9.60 9.02 -22.45
N TYR A 390 -8.28 8.91 -22.23
CA TYR A 390 -7.52 9.96 -21.56
C TYR A 390 -7.59 11.29 -22.33
N LEU A 391 -7.39 11.26 -23.65
CA LEU A 391 -7.49 12.45 -24.51
C LEU A 391 -8.89 13.06 -24.59
N PHE A 392 -9.93 12.28 -24.32
CA PHE A 392 -11.30 12.78 -24.25
C PHE A 392 -11.62 13.46 -22.92
N ILE A 393 -10.95 13.06 -21.83
CA ILE A 393 -11.16 13.58 -20.47
C ILE A 393 -10.37 14.88 -20.23
N ASN A 394 -9.21 15.04 -20.89
CA ASN A 394 -8.32 16.21 -20.81
C ASN A 394 -8.40 17.08 -22.06
#